data_6834633e63d5bffb9c4262d83cc48ade
#
_entry.id   6834633e63d5bffb9c4262d83cc48ade
#
_cell.length_a   1.000
_cell.length_b   1.000
_cell.length_c   1.000
_cell.angle_alpha   90.00
_cell.angle_beta   90.00
_cell.angle_gamma   90.00
#
_symmetry.space_group_name_H-M   'P 1'
#
loop_
_entity.id
_entity.type
_entity.pdbx_description
1 polymer ?
#
loop_
_entity_poly.entity_id
_entity_poly.type
_entity_poly.pdbx_seq_one_letter_code
_entity_poly.pdbx_strand_id
1 'polypeptide(L)' 'MVGRVVISRAGRDKTKVMVIVKETENYLLVCDGKERPVERPKRKNPKHLKLTNTYLEAHQFETNRALRKALKLCGYEEEM' A
#
# COMPACT_ATOMS: atom_id res chain seq x y z
N MET A 1 7.29 -2.37 9.43
CA MET A 1 6.93 -2.46 7.98
C MET A 1 6.33 -1.19 7.40
N VAL A 2 6.20 -0.14 8.19
CA VAL A 2 5.65 1.13 7.68
C VAL A 2 6.50 1.64 6.51
N GLY A 3 5.83 2.04 5.44
CA GLY A 3 6.49 2.49 4.21
C GLY A 3 6.75 1.38 3.20
N ARG A 4 6.56 0.13 3.58
CA ARG A 4 6.80 -0.99 2.67
C ARG A 4 5.73 -1.08 1.60
N VAL A 5 6.16 -1.21 0.35
CA VAL A 5 5.23 -1.42 -0.77
C VAL A 5 4.80 -2.88 -0.78
N VAL A 6 3.51 -3.10 -0.94
CA VAL A 6 2.90 -4.42 -0.93
C VAL A 6 1.90 -4.55 -2.08
N ILE A 7 1.57 -5.79 -2.43
CA ILE A 7 0.56 -6.07 -3.45
C ILE A 7 -0.55 -6.86 -2.76
N SER A 8 -1.79 -6.39 -2.89
CA SER A 8 -2.92 -7.07 -2.28
C SER A 8 -3.22 -8.38 -3.01
N ARG A 9 -3.47 -9.44 -2.24
CA ARG A 9 -3.71 -10.79 -2.77
C ARG A 9 -5.15 -11.24 -2.64
N ALA A 10 -5.99 -10.43 -2.01
CA ALA A 10 -7.37 -10.85 -1.73
C ALA A 10 -8.33 -9.66 -1.69
N GLY A 11 -9.62 -9.97 -1.83
CA GLY A 11 -10.68 -8.98 -1.72
C GLY A 11 -10.79 -8.10 -2.97
N ARG A 12 -11.48 -6.98 -2.80
CA ARG A 12 -11.69 -6.01 -3.89
C ARG A 12 -10.40 -5.36 -4.36
N ASP A 13 -9.39 -5.34 -3.50
CA ASP A 13 -8.11 -4.72 -3.80
C ASP A 13 -7.11 -5.70 -4.41
N LYS A 14 -7.56 -6.92 -4.74
CA LYS A 14 -6.68 -7.95 -5.31
C LYS A 14 -5.89 -7.39 -6.47
N THR A 15 -4.59 -7.63 -6.47
CA THR A 15 -3.58 -7.17 -7.43
C THR A 15 -3.18 -5.71 -7.34
N LYS A 16 -3.79 -4.91 -6.47
CA LYS A 16 -3.41 -3.50 -6.32
C LYS A 16 -2.11 -3.35 -5.56
N VAL A 17 -1.30 -2.39 -6.01
CA VAL A 17 -0.06 -2.01 -5.36
C VAL A 17 -0.38 -0.95 -4.31
N MET A 18 0.07 -1.15 -3.09
CA MET A 18 -0.27 -0.29 -1.96
C MET A 18 0.94 -0.07 -1.06
N VAL A 19 0.84 0.83 -0.11
CA VAL A 19 1.88 1.05 0.88
C VAL A 19 1.32 0.82 2.28
N ILE A 20 2.13 0.26 3.17
CA ILE A 20 1.77 0.08 4.58
C ILE A 20 2.03 1.40 5.29
N VAL A 21 0.99 1.97 5.90
CA VAL A 21 1.09 3.26 6.62
C VAL A 21 1.04 3.07 8.14
N LYS A 22 0.59 1.93 8.62
CA LYS A 22 0.58 1.61 10.05
C LYS A 22 0.63 0.11 10.24
N GLU A 23 1.35 -0.32 11.25
CA GLU A 23 1.46 -1.72 11.63
C GLU A 23 0.96 -1.89 13.06
N THR A 24 0.09 -2.87 13.29
CA THR A 24 -0.35 -3.27 14.62
C THR A 24 -0.08 -4.76 14.80
N GLU A 25 -0.33 -5.29 16.00
CA GLU A 25 -0.13 -6.71 16.26
C GLU A 25 -1.01 -7.62 15.38
N ASN A 26 -2.19 -7.13 15.02
CA ASN A 26 -3.21 -7.97 14.38
C ASN A 26 -3.44 -7.65 12.91
N TYR A 27 -3.06 -6.46 12.45
CA TYR A 27 -3.36 -6.06 11.08
C TYR A 27 -2.42 -4.95 10.61
N LEU A 28 -2.48 -4.70 9.32
CA LEU A 28 -1.74 -3.60 8.68
C LEU A 28 -2.76 -2.64 8.05
N LEU A 29 -2.45 -1.34 8.09
CA LEU A 29 -3.23 -0.34 7.37
C LEU A 29 -2.48 0.00 6.09
N VAL A 30 -3.19 -0.09 4.96
CA VAL A 30 -2.60 0.14 3.64
C VAL A 30 -3.41 1.16 2.85
N CYS A 31 -2.76 1.85 1.92
CA CYS A 31 -3.42 2.79 1.03
C CYS A 31 -2.70 2.87 -0.30
N ASP A 32 -3.39 3.40 -1.31
CA ASP A 32 -2.84 3.57 -2.66
C ASP A 32 -3.01 4.99 -3.20
N GLY A 33 -3.67 5.86 -2.45
CA GLY A 33 -3.90 7.24 -2.87
C GLY A 33 -5.07 7.42 -3.84
N LYS A 34 -5.81 6.37 -4.14
CA LYS A 34 -6.99 6.40 -5.04
C LYS A 34 -8.22 5.89 -4.31
N GLU A 35 -8.55 4.62 -4.46
CA GLU A 35 -9.68 4.01 -3.77
C GLU A 35 -9.43 3.89 -2.27
N ARG A 36 -8.19 3.74 -1.88
CA ARG A 36 -7.78 3.70 -0.46
C ARG A 36 -6.92 4.91 -0.17
N PRO A 37 -7.54 6.07 0.09
CA PRO A 37 -6.79 7.30 0.31
C PRO A 37 -6.04 7.29 1.64
N VAL A 38 -5.01 8.15 1.73
CA VAL A 38 -4.19 8.21 2.94
C VAL A 38 -5.01 8.62 4.18
N GLU A 39 -6.11 9.35 4.00
CA GLU A 39 -6.99 9.77 5.09
C GLU A 39 -7.85 8.61 5.63
N ARG A 40 -8.02 7.56 4.85
CA ARG A 40 -8.83 6.39 5.22
C ARG A 40 -8.16 5.10 4.73
N PRO A 41 -7.04 4.72 5.34
CA PRO A 41 -6.36 3.49 4.92
C PRO A 41 -7.23 2.26 5.19
N LYS A 42 -7.00 1.24 4.42
CA LYS A 42 -7.72 -0.03 4.53
C LYS A 42 -7.00 -0.96 5.49
N ARG A 43 -7.77 -1.58 6.38
CA ARG A 43 -7.23 -2.66 7.24
C ARG A 43 -7.07 -3.93 6.41
N LYS A 44 -5.91 -4.54 6.49
CA LYS A 44 -5.61 -5.81 5.80
C LYS A 44 -4.93 -6.78 6.74
N ASN A 45 -5.30 -8.06 6.59
CA ASN A 45 -4.59 -9.14 7.25
C ASN A 45 -3.25 -9.33 6.50
N PRO A 46 -2.12 -9.43 7.22
CA PRO A 46 -0.83 -9.65 6.57
C PRO A 46 -0.79 -10.82 5.61
N LYS A 47 -1.57 -11.86 5.85
CA LYS A 47 -1.65 -13.03 4.97
C LYS A 47 -2.17 -12.69 3.57
N HIS A 48 -2.89 -11.59 3.45
CA HIS A 48 -3.48 -11.16 2.18
C HIS A 48 -2.59 -10.18 1.41
N LEU A 49 -1.36 -10.00 1.84
CA LEU A 49 -0.43 -9.08 1.23
C LEU A 49 0.84 -9.79 0.77
N LYS A 50 1.25 -9.49 -0.45
CA LYS A 50 2.55 -9.91 -0.95
C LYS A 50 3.53 -8.78 -0.66
N LEU A 51 4.53 -9.06 0.16
CA LEU A 51 5.53 -8.06 0.53
C LEU A 51 6.55 -7.90 -0.59
N THR A 52 6.91 -6.66 -0.90
CA THR A 52 8.02 -6.38 -1.81
C THR A 52 9.22 -5.93 -0.98
N ASN A 53 10.36 -5.74 -1.63
CA ASN A 53 11.56 -5.23 -0.97
C ASN A 53 11.70 -3.71 -1.09
N THR A 54 10.67 -3.04 -1.60
CA THR A 54 10.68 -1.60 -1.80
C THR A 54 10.05 -0.89 -0.62
N TYR A 55 10.72 0.16 -0.12
CA TYR A 55 10.20 1.01 0.94
C TYR A 55 10.10 2.45 0.44
N LEU A 56 9.00 3.12 0.78
CA LEU A 56 8.83 4.54 0.53
C LEU A 56 9.21 5.33 1.77
N GLU A 57 9.70 6.54 1.56
CA GLU A 57 9.94 7.46 2.66
C GLU A 57 8.64 8.19 3.02
N ALA A 58 8.57 8.71 4.26
CA ALA A 58 7.34 9.33 4.76
C ALA A 58 6.76 10.39 3.82
N HIS A 59 7.60 11.25 3.24
CA HIS A 59 7.11 12.30 2.34
C HIS A 59 6.45 11.76 1.08
N GLN A 60 6.71 10.51 0.72
CA GLN A 60 6.14 9.90 -0.48
C GLN A 60 4.72 9.39 -0.28
N PHE A 61 4.26 9.30 0.96
CA PHE A 61 2.87 8.90 1.22
C PHE A 61 2.15 9.83 2.20
N GLU A 62 2.58 11.10 2.27
CA GLU A 62 1.88 12.11 3.06
C GLU A 62 0.57 12.55 2.40
N THR A 63 0.54 12.58 1.09
CA THR A 63 -0.64 12.98 0.33
C THR A 63 -0.99 11.91 -0.69
N ASN A 64 -2.25 11.91 -1.12
CA ASN A 64 -2.70 10.96 -2.15
C ASN A 64 -1.94 11.16 -3.46
N ARG A 65 -1.71 12.40 -3.84
CA ARG A 65 -0.98 12.72 -5.06
C ARG A 65 0.45 12.19 -5.01
N ALA A 66 1.15 12.45 -3.90
CA ALA A 66 2.51 11.96 -3.73
C ALA A 66 2.57 10.44 -3.76
N LEU A 67 1.61 9.80 -3.08
CA LEU A 67 1.57 8.34 -3.03
C LEU A 67 1.31 7.73 -4.41
N ARG A 68 0.34 8.26 -5.16
CA ARG A 68 0.08 7.77 -6.52
C ARG A 68 1.32 7.84 -7.38
N LYS A 69 2.03 8.96 -7.32
CA LYS A 69 3.26 9.15 -8.07
C LYS A 69 4.34 8.17 -7.63
N ALA A 70 4.52 8.01 -6.34
CA ALA A 70 5.54 7.11 -5.80
C ALA A 70 5.27 5.65 -6.19
N LEU A 71 4.04 5.19 -6.08
CA LEU A 71 3.69 3.82 -6.46
C LEU A 71 3.87 3.58 -7.96
N LYS A 72 3.55 4.57 -8.79
CA LYS A 72 3.77 4.47 -10.21
C LYS A 72 5.25 4.34 -10.54
N LEU A 73 6.09 5.10 -9.85
CA LEU A 73 7.54 5.06 -10.07
C LEU A 73 8.20 3.78 -9.58
N CYS A 74 7.56 3.04 -8.67
CA CYS A 74 8.08 1.75 -8.20
C CYS A 74 8.12 0.70 -9.30
N GLY A 75 7.32 0.86 -10.34
CA GLY A 75 7.33 -0.07 -11.47
C GLY A 75 6.61 -1.39 -11.25
N TYR A 76 5.93 -1.57 -10.12
CA TYR A 76 5.10 -2.76 -9.93
C TYR A 76 3.80 -2.58 -10.70
N GLU A 77 3.47 -3.58 -11.51
CA GLU A 77 2.21 -3.57 -12.24
C GLU A 77 1.16 -4.32 -11.46
N GLU A 78 -0.08 -3.84 -11.55
CA GLU A 78 -1.20 -4.58 -10.99
C GLU A 78 -1.45 -5.82 -11.84
N GLU A 79 -1.47 -6.98 -11.19
CA GLU A 79 -1.75 -8.23 -11.87
C GLU A 79 -3.25 -8.32 -12.16
N MET A 80 -3.59 -8.80 -13.33
CA MET A 80 -5.00 -8.99 -13.66
C MET A 80 -5.39 -10.46 -13.71
#